data_2802651a68479134a894d56579337725
#
_entry.id   2802651a68479134a894d56579337725
#
_cell.length_a   1.000
_cell.length_b   1.000
_cell.length_c   1.000
_cell.angle_alpha   90.00
_cell.angle_beta   90.00
_cell.angle_gamma   90.00
#
_symmetry.space_group_name_H-M   'P 1'
#
loop_
_entity.id
_entity.type
_entity.pdbx_description
1 polymer ?
#
loop_
_entity_poly.entity_id
_entity_poly.type
_entity_poly.pdbx_seq_one_letter_code
_entity_poly.pdbx_strand_id
1 'polypeptide(L)'
;NYSTWTRNDQASSWNTISSYLQRDIKALKSQLLLGESATSGSIFSSYTFTGVQLASDDNMLPNSQRGFAPTVRGIANSSAIVTIRQNGYVIYQSNVPAGAFEINDLYPSSNSGDLEVTIEESDGTQRRFIQPYSSLPMMQRPGHLKYSATAGRYRADANSDSKEPEFAEATAIYGLNNTFTSYA
;
A
#
# COMPACT_ATOMS: atom_id res chain seq x y z
N ASN A 1 9.80 18.29 13.89
CA ASN A 1 10.98 19.14 13.71
C ASN A 1 12.24 18.32 13.94
N TYR A 2 13.04 18.13 12.91
CA TYR A 2 14.37 17.54 13.01
C TYR A 2 15.41 18.62 12.72
N SER A 3 16.33 18.82 13.67
CA SER A 3 17.43 19.76 13.52
C SER A 3 18.74 19.12 13.92
N THR A 4 19.82 19.43 13.21
CA THR A 4 21.18 19.05 13.57
C THR A 4 21.96 20.27 14.03
N TRP A 5 22.76 20.08 15.08
CA TRP A 5 23.71 21.07 15.54
C TRP A 5 25.12 20.59 15.21
N THR A 6 25.85 21.39 14.47
CA THR A 6 27.26 21.10 14.14
C THR A 6 28.13 22.21 14.67
N ARG A 7 29.18 21.85 15.41
CA ARG A 7 30.18 22.78 15.92
C ARG A 7 31.51 22.48 15.18
N ASN A 8 31.95 23.41 14.39
CA ASN A 8 33.33 23.47 13.91
C ASN A 8 34.07 24.58 14.69
N ASP A 9 35.39 24.50 14.78
CA ASP A 9 36.24 25.38 15.62
C ASP A 9 36.07 26.90 15.38
N GLN A 10 35.28 27.32 14.41
CA GLN A 10 35.05 28.75 14.10
C GLN A 10 33.58 29.15 13.92
N ALA A 11 32.64 28.25 13.87
CA ALA A 11 31.20 28.59 13.78
C ALA A 11 30.31 27.47 14.29
N SER A 12 29.23 27.84 14.99
CA SER A 12 28.13 26.94 15.32
C SER A 12 26.97 27.21 14.38
N SER A 13 26.47 26.20 13.65
CA SER A 13 25.32 26.32 12.79
C SER A 13 24.19 25.38 13.25
N TRP A 14 22.97 25.93 13.31
CA TRP A 14 21.75 25.14 13.44
C TRP A 14 21.14 24.94 12.07
N ASN A 15 21.04 23.69 11.64
CA ASN A 15 20.36 23.36 10.39
C ASN A 15 19.07 22.59 10.71
N THR A 16 17.94 23.14 10.33
CA THR A 16 16.67 22.43 10.35
C THR A 16 16.60 21.49 9.17
N ILE A 17 16.53 20.18 9.43
CA ILE A 17 16.46 19.16 8.39
C ILE A 17 15.07 19.12 7.78
N SER A 18 14.02 19.13 8.61
CA SER A 18 12.64 19.18 8.15
C SER A 18 11.72 19.74 9.22
N SER A 19 10.73 20.52 8.80
CA SER A 19 9.67 21.06 9.64
C SER A 19 8.34 20.87 8.94
N TYR A 20 7.46 20.06 9.52
CA TYR A 20 6.15 19.77 8.93
C TYR A 20 5.07 19.62 10.00
N LEU A 21 3.84 19.87 9.60
CA LEU A 21 2.61 19.54 10.32
C LEU A 21 1.90 18.42 9.58
N GLN A 22 1.48 17.40 10.30
CA GLN A 22 0.80 16.23 9.75
C GLN A 22 -0.55 16.04 10.43
N ARG A 23 -1.57 15.72 9.65
CA ARG A 23 -2.91 15.43 10.13
C ARG A 23 -3.52 14.27 9.38
N ASP A 24 -4.07 13.32 10.13
CA ASP A 24 -4.80 12.18 9.58
C ASP A 24 -6.22 12.58 9.18
N ILE A 25 -6.61 12.21 7.95
CA ILE A 25 -7.96 12.37 7.43
C ILE A 25 -8.59 10.98 7.32
N LYS A 26 -9.16 10.52 8.42
CA LYS A 26 -9.69 9.15 8.56
C LYS A 26 -10.76 8.81 7.51
N ALA A 27 -11.61 9.76 7.13
CA ALA A 27 -12.64 9.56 6.12
C ALA A 27 -12.07 9.19 4.74
N LEU A 28 -10.88 9.69 4.41
CA LEU A 28 -10.18 9.41 3.16
C LEU A 28 -9.07 8.35 3.31
N LYS A 29 -8.86 7.83 4.52
CA LYS A 29 -7.73 6.95 4.85
C LYS A 29 -6.41 7.55 4.36
N SER A 30 -6.20 8.83 4.65
CA SER A 30 -5.14 9.64 4.07
C SER A 30 -4.50 10.54 5.10
N GLN A 31 -3.31 10.97 4.80
CA GLN A 31 -2.53 11.90 5.59
C GLN A 31 -2.36 13.22 4.83
N LEU A 32 -2.72 14.32 5.48
CA LEU A 32 -2.40 15.67 5.03
C LEU A 32 -1.12 16.12 5.69
N LEU A 33 -0.16 16.56 4.89
CA LEU A 33 1.12 17.06 5.34
C LEU A 33 1.29 18.49 4.82
N LEU A 34 1.72 19.38 5.70
CA LEU A 34 2.02 20.78 5.41
C LEU A 34 3.43 21.09 5.87
N GLY A 35 4.30 21.58 5.00
CA GLY A 35 5.68 21.92 5.30
C GLY A 35 6.69 21.19 4.43
N GLU A 36 7.80 20.78 5.02
CA GLU A 36 8.93 20.17 4.33
C GLU A 36 8.83 18.64 4.38
N SER A 37 8.83 18.00 3.22
CA SER A 37 8.77 16.55 3.09
C SER A 37 9.38 16.07 1.77
N ALA A 38 9.21 14.79 1.48
CA ALA A 38 9.57 14.19 0.21
C ALA A 38 8.34 13.56 -0.47
N THR A 39 8.28 13.57 -1.79
CA THR A 39 7.24 12.89 -2.56
C THR A 39 7.36 11.38 -2.42
N SER A 40 6.28 10.64 -2.67
CA SER A 40 6.19 9.20 -2.37
C SER A 40 7.17 8.31 -3.15
N GLY A 41 7.70 8.75 -4.27
CA GLY A 41 8.60 7.95 -5.11
C GLY A 41 8.00 6.67 -5.69
N SER A 42 6.68 6.50 -5.63
CA SER A 42 6.03 5.25 -6.06
C SER A 42 5.97 5.11 -7.58
N ILE A 43 5.77 6.20 -8.31
CA ILE A 43 5.70 6.24 -9.78
C ILE A 43 6.85 7.06 -10.33
N PHE A 44 7.05 8.26 -9.78
CA PHE A 44 8.13 9.17 -10.14
C PHE A 44 9.27 9.09 -9.11
N SER A 45 10.43 9.60 -9.46
CA SER A 45 11.54 9.73 -8.49
C SER A 45 11.13 10.62 -7.32
N SER A 46 11.49 10.21 -6.10
CA SER A 46 11.24 11.03 -4.92
C SER A 46 12.16 12.24 -4.89
N TYR A 47 11.60 13.39 -4.55
CA TYR A 47 12.34 14.63 -4.32
C TYR A 47 11.78 15.41 -3.14
N THR A 48 12.61 16.26 -2.55
CA THR A 48 12.25 17.07 -1.40
C THR A 48 11.49 18.33 -1.84
N PHE A 49 10.50 18.71 -1.05
CA PHE A 49 9.68 19.90 -1.33
C PHE A 49 9.26 20.62 -0.04
N THR A 50 8.84 21.84 -0.19
CA THR A 50 8.11 22.62 0.82
C THR A 50 6.74 22.97 0.26
N GLY A 51 5.68 22.49 0.90
CA GLY A 51 4.34 22.68 0.38
C GLY A 51 3.27 21.89 1.11
N VAL A 52 2.30 21.40 0.35
CA VAL A 52 1.19 20.56 0.84
C VAL A 52 1.16 19.23 0.09
N GLN A 53 0.93 18.16 0.83
CA GLN A 53 0.73 16.83 0.28
C GLN A 53 -0.48 16.17 0.95
N LEU A 54 -1.34 15.58 0.14
CA LEU A 54 -2.39 14.67 0.56
C LEU A 54 -2.11 13.31 -0.05
N ALA A 55 -1.86 12.30 0.76
CA ALA A 55 -1.55 10.95 0.28
C ALA A 55 -2.35 9.90 1.06
N SER A 56 -2.76 8.83 0.37
CA SER A 56 -3.36 7.67 1.03
C SER A 56 -2.34 7.02 1.97
N ASP A 57 -2.81 6.57 3.15
CA ASP A 57 -1.97 5.91 4.14
C ASP A 57 -2.48 4.48 4.39
N ASP A 58 -1.72 3.51 3.91
CA ASP A 58 -2.03 2.09 4.09
C ASP A 58 -2.00 1.66 5.57
N ASN A 59 -1.37 2.44 6.47
CA ASN A 59 -1.40 2.17 7.90
C ASN A 59 -2.79 2.37 8.53
N MET A 60 -3.67 3.10 7.85
CA MET A 60 -5.07 3.25 8.26
C MET A 60 -5.96 2.08 7.81
N LEU A 61 -5.40 1.12 7.06
CA LEU A 61 -6.07 -0.11 6.67
C LEU A 61 -5.83 -1.21 7.71
N PRO A 62 -6.78 -2.15 7.87
CA PRO A 62 -6.53 -3.39 8.59
C PRO A 62 -5.31 -4.12 8.02
N ASN A 63 -4.54 -4.80 8.86
CA ASN A 63 -3.32 -5.49 8.44
C ASN A 63 -3.56 -6.49 7.29
N SER A 64 -4.71 -7.18 7.31
CA SER A 64 -5.12 -8.11 6.25
C SER A 64 -5.37 -7.43 4.89
N GLN A 65 -5.58 -6.12 4.86
CA GLN A 65 -5.84 -5.34 3.64
C GLN A 65 -4.63 -4.55 3.15
N ARG A 66 -3.54 -4.51 3.92
CA ARG A 66 -2.30 -3.84 3.51
C ARG A 66 -1.57 -4.69 2.46
N GLY A 67 -1.06 -4.04 1.43
CA GLY A 67 -0.37 -4.70 0.34
C GLY A 67 -1.28 -5.59 -0.52
N PHE A 68 -0.69 -6.21 -1.54
CA PHE A 68 -1.42 -7.05 -2.49
C PHE A 68 -1.62 -8.47 -1.96
N ALA A 69 -2.85 -8.96 -2.03
CA ALA A 69 -3.19 -10.38 -2.02
C ALA A 69 -4.41 -10.58 -2.93
N PRO A 70 -4.48 -11.71 -3.68
CA PRO A 70 -5.59 -11.93 -4.59
C PRO A 70 -6.87 -12.20 -3.82
N THR A 71 -7.99 -11.77 -4.38
CA THR A 71 -9.32 -12.18 -3.92
C THR A 71 -9.60 -13.60 -4.41
N VAL A 72 -9.91 -14.50 -3.49
CA VAL A 72 -10.28 -15.89 -3.81
C VAL A 72 -11.80 -15.99 -3.88
N ARG A 73 -12.31 -16.49 -4.99
CA ARG A 73 -13.75 -16.69 -5.22
C ARG A 73 -14.05 -18.14 -5.51
N GLY A 74 -15.18 -18.62 -5.03
CA GLY A 74 -15.61 -19.98 -5.26
C GLY A 74 -17.10 -20.16 -4.99
N ILE A 75 -17.57 -21.39 -5.18
CA ILE A 75 -18.94 -21.79 -4.89
C ILE A 75 -18.90 -23.01 -3.97
N ALA A 76 -19.59 -22.97 -2.85
CA ALA A 76 -19.82 -24.09 -1.97
C ALA A 76 -21.23 -24.64 -2.22
N ASN A 77 -21.39 -25.95 -2.38
CA ASN A 77 -22.69 -26.59 -2.62
C ASN A 77 -23.48 -26.73 -1.31
N SER A 78 -22.76 -26.88 -0.21
CA SER A 78 -23.28 -26.96 1.15
C SER A 78 -22.48 -26.02 2.06
N SER A 79 -22.75 -26.01 3.35
CA SER A 79 -21.84 -25.40 4.32
C SER A 79 -20.47 -26.09 4.20
N ALA A 80 -19.39 -25.31 4.04
CA ALA A 80 -18.08 -25.84 3.74
C ALA A 80 -16.97 -25.13 4.54
N ILE A 81 -15.85 -25.82 4.72
CA ILE A 81 -14.61 -25.26 5.22
C ILE A 81 -13.71 -24.95 4.03
N VAL A 82 -13.36 -23.68 3.86
CA VAL A 82 -12.38 -23.24 2.87
C VAL A 82 -11.02 -23.10 3.53
N THR A 83 -10.06 -23.87 3.03
CA THR A 83 -8.67 -23.83 3.50
C THR A 83 -7.78 -23.37 2.35
N ILE A 84 -6.98 -22.32 2.59
CA ILE A 84 -6.02 -21.79 1.61
C ILE A 84 -4.62 -22.08 2.10
N ARG A 85 -3.82 -22.72 1.25
CA ARG A 85 -2.41 -23.01 1.49
C ARG A 85 -1.53 -22.27 0.50
N GLN A 86 -0.36 -21.88 0.97
CA GLN A 86 0.71 -21.37 0.13
C GLN A 86 2.01 -22.06 0.52
N ASN A 87 2.73 -22.60 -0.47
CA ASN A 87 3.97 -23.34 -0.24
C ASN A 87 3.81 -24.48 0.79
N GLY A 88 2.63 -25.12 0.83
CA GLY A 88 2.29 -26.21 1.75
C GLY A 88 1.77 -25.75 3.13
N TYR A 89 1.90 -24.48 3.49
CA TYR A 89 1.43 -23.95 4.79
C TYR A 89 0.03 -23.38 4.67
N VAL A 90 -0.82 -23.64 5.67
CA VAL A 90 -2.14 -23.02 5.77
C VAL A 90 -1.97 -21.54 6.13
N ILE A 91 -2.44 -20.66 5.26
CA ILE A 91 -2.42 -19.22 5.46
C ILE A 91 -3.79 -18.63 5.81
N TYR A 92 -4.86 -19.38 5.51
CA TYR A 92 -6.23 -18.97 5.80
C TYR A 92 -7.15 -20.17 5.92
N GLN A 93 -8.12 -20.10 6.83
CA GLN A 93 -9.19 -21.08 6.95
C GLN A 93 -10.45 -20.40 7.47
N SER A 94 -11.59 -20.67 6.83
CA SER A 94 -12.88 -20.11 7.25
C SER A 94 -14.04 -21.03 6.85
N ASN A 95 -15.12 -20.95 7.61
CA ASN A 95 -16.37 -21.55 7.25
C ASN A 95 -17.16 -20.64 6.33
N VAL A 96 -17.71 -21.21 5.26
CA VAL A 96 -18.57 -20.48 4.31
C VAL A 96 -19.93 -21.18 4.21
N PRO A 97 -21.02 -20.41 4.06
CA PRO A 97 -22.33 -20.98 3.79
C PRO A 97 -22.41 -21.55 2.37
N ALA A 98 -23.45 -22.33 2.09
CA ALA A 98 -23.77 -22.74 0.73
C ALA A 98 -23.98 -21.53 -0.19
N GLY A 99 -23.43 -21.59 -1.40
CA GLY A 99 -23.49 -20.53 -2.41
C GLY A 99 -22.13 -19.98 -2.81
N ALA A 100 -22.16 -18.85 -3.47
CA ALA A 100 -20.94 -18.14 -3.87
C ALA A 100 -20.28 -17.48 -2.65
N PHE A 101 -18.97 -17.62 -2.54
CA PHE A 101 -18.18 -16.97 -1.51
C PHE A 101 -17.03 -16.15 -2.12
N GLU A 102 -16.62 -15.13 -1.38
CA GLU A 102 -15.49 -14.26 -1.71
C GLU A 102 -14.64 -14.04 -0.46
N ILE A 103 -13.33 -14.32 -0.57
CA ILE A 103 -12.32 -14.09 0.46
C ILE A 103 -11.39 -12.99 -0.06
N ASN A 104 -11.48 -11.82 0.53
CA ASN A 104 -10.74 -10.61 0.14
C ASN A 104 -9.85 -10.05 1.25
N ASP A 105 -9.76 -10.75 2.38
CA ASP A 105 -9.02 -10.35 3.59
C ASP A 105 -7.78 -11.21 3.85
N LEU A 106 -7.25 -11.87 2.82
CA LEU A 106 -6.00 -12.60 2.94
C LEU A 106 -4.84 -11.69 3.31
N TYR A 107 -4.03 -12.12 4.26
CA TYR A 107 -2.78 -11.43 4.55
C TYR A 107 -1.80 -11.60 3.39
N PRO A 108 -1.05 -10.55 3.00
CA PRO A 108 0.07 -10.70 2.10
C PRO A 108 1.14 -11.58 2.77
N SER A 109 1.29 -12.80 2.31
CA SER A 109 2.15 -13.78 2.99
C SER A 109 3.52 -13.92 2.33
N SER A 110 3.57 -13.81 1.01
CA SER A 110 4.78 -13.98 0.20
C SER A 110 4.62 -13.20 -1.10
N ASN A 111 5.70 -12.85 -1.76
CA ASN A 111 5.65 -12.15 -3.05
C ASN A 111 5.35 -13.09 -4.23
N SER A 112 5.40 -14.42 -4.02
CA SER A 112 5.11 -15.42 -5.04
C SER A 112 4.78 -16.77 -4.42
N GLY A 113 4.14 -17.61 -5.19
CA GLY A 113 3.73 -18.96 -4.81
C GLY A 113 2.22 -19.12 -4.86
N ASP A 114 1.76 -20.00 -5.75
CA ASP A 114 0.34 -20.22 -6.00
C ASP A 114 -0.42 -20.59 -4.73
N LEU A 115 -1.66 -20.13 -4.64
CA LEU A 115 -2.56 -20.46 -3.55
C LEU A 115 -3.34 -21.75 -3.89
N GLU A 116 -3.16 -22.79 -3.11
CA GLU A 116 -3.97 -24.00 -3.18
C GLU A 116 -5.22 -23.80 -2.32
N VAL A 117 -6.37 -23.73 -2.96
CA VAL A 117 -7.67 -23.57 -2.30
C VAL A 117 -8.37 -24.91 -2.23
N THR A 118 -8.67 -25.37 -1.03
CA THR A 118 -9.43 -26.58 -0.76
C THR A 118 -10.77 -26.21 -0.16
N ILE A 119 -11.86 -26.67 -0.75
CA ILE A 119 -13.23 -26.55 -0.24
C ILE A 119 -13.64 -27.94 0.25
N GLU A 120 -13.89 -28.06 1.53
CA GLU A 120 -14.38 -29.30 2.15
C GLU A 120 -15.85 -29.11 2.56
N GLU A 121 -16.73 -29.78 1.84
CA GLU A 121 -18.17 -29.71 2.03
C GLU A 121 -18.62 -30.49 3.28
N SER A 122 -19.80 -30.21 3.80
CA SER A 122 -20.34 -30.91 4.99
C SER A 122 -20.56 -32.42 4.81
N ASP A 123 -20.65 -32.88 3.57
CA ASP A 123 -20.74 -34.31 3.22
C ASP A 123 -19.37 -35.02 3.12
N GLY A 124 -18.27 -34.28 3.38
CA GLY A 124 -16.89 -34.77 3.26
C GLY A 124 -16.31 -34.67 1.85
N THR A 125 -17.07 -34.19 0.87
CA THR A 125 -16.56 -34.00 -0.49
C THR A 125 -15.53 -32.88 -0.50
N GLN A 126 -14.37 -33.11 -1.13
CA GLN A 126 -13.32 -32.12 -1.26
C GLN A 126 -13.13 -31.68 -2.72
N ARG A 127 -13.07 -30.42 -2.95
CA ARG A 127 -12.70 -29.80 -4.24
C ARG A 127 -11.49 -28.91 -4.05
N ARG A 128 -10.57 -28.94 -5.03
CA ARG A 128 -9.36 -28.13 -4.99
C ARG A 128 -9.19 -27.38 -6.29
N PHE A 129 -8.66 -26.17 -6.18
CA PHE A 129 -8.20 -25.39 -7.33
C PHE A 129 -6.99 -24.55 -6.94
N ILE A 130 -6.26 -24.09 -7.94
CA ILE A 130 -5.09 -23.24 -7.77
C ILE A 130 -5.47 -21.83 -8.20
N GLN A 131 -5.21 -20.87 -7.32
CA GLN A 131 -5.27 -19.46 -7.62
C GLN A 131 -3.84 -18.95 -7.81
N PRO A 132 -3.44 -18.57 -9.04
CA PRO A 132 -2.12 -18.02 -9.28
C PRO A 132 -1.89 -16.76 -8.43
N TYR A 133 -0.71 -16.66 -7.83
CA TYR A 133 -0.31 -15.53 -7.02
C TYR A 133 1.11 -15.09 -7.33
N SER A 134 1.24 -13.86 -7.79
CA SER A 134 2.49 -13.14 -7.95
C SER A 134 2.25 -11.69 -7.59
N SER A 135 3.12 -11.11 -6.80
CA SER A 135 3.00 -9.72 -6.35
C SER A 135 4.19 -8.89 -6.80
N LEU A 136 3.91 -7.76 -7.40
CA LEU A 136 4.86 -6.69 -7.63
C LEU A 136 4.62 -5.57 -6.60
N PRO A 137 5.65 -4.78 -6.23
CA PRO A 137 5.52 -3.72 -5.23
C PRO A 137 4.42 -2.69 -5.51
N MET A 138 4.06 -2.49 -6.78
CA MET A 138 3.02 -1.55 -7.19
C MET A 138 1.62 -2.15 -7.31
N MET A 139 1.48 -3.48 -7.17
CA MET A 139 0.15 -4.12 -7.30
C MET A 139 -0.76 -3.69 -6.16
N GLN A 140 -2.01 -3.38 -6.54
CA GLN A 140 -3.08 -3.04 -5.61
C GLN A 140 -4.17 -4.11 -5.64
N ARG A 141 -4.83 -4.33 -4.51
CA ARG A 141 -6.01 -5.20 -4.43
C ARG A 141 -7.13 -4.70 -5.34
N PRO A 142 -7.98 -5.60 -5.86
CA PRO A 142 -9.14 -5.19 -6.62
C PRO A 142 -9.99 -4.16 -5.87
N GLY A 143 -10.28 -3.02 -6.52
CA GLY A 143 -11.05 -1.92 -5.95
C GLY A 143 -10.28 -1.00 -5.00
N HIS A 144 -9.00 -1.25 -4.72
CA HIS A 144 -8.18 -0.38 -3.88
C HIS A 144 -7.53 0.72 -4.70
N LEU A 145 -7.66 1.97 -4.21
CA LEU A 145 -7.04 3.16 -4.79
C LEU A 145 -5.97 3.70 -3.84
N LYS A 146 -4.74 3.75 -4.31
CA LYS A 146 -3.64 4.47 -3.68
C LYS A 146 -3.36 5.73 -4.46
N TYR A 147 -3.29 6.87 -3.79
CA TYR A 147 -3.10 8.16 -4.44
C TYR A 147 -2.22 9.10 -3.62
N SER A 148 -1.62 10.06 -4.32
CA SER A 148 -0.90 11.18 -3.74
C SER A 148 -1.11 12.41 -4.59
N ALA A 149 -1.36 13.55 -3.95
CA ALA A 149 -1.40 14.86 -4.58
C ALA A 149 -0.50 15.80 -3.80
N THR A 150 0.48 16.37 -4.48
CA THR A 150 1.49 17.25 -3.88
C THR A 150 1.56 18.53 -4.67
N ALA A 151 1.56 19.67 -3.98
CA ALA A 151 1.80 20.97 -4.57
C ALA A 151 2.73 21.77 -3.66
N GLY A 152 3.71 22.44 -4.26
CA GLY A 152 4.68 23.20 -3.49
C GLY A 152 5.84 23.68 -4.34
N ARG A 153 6.94 23.91 -3.65
CA ARG A 153 8.19 24.35 -4.24
C ARG A 153 9.26 23.28 -4.04
N TYR A 154 9.96 22.95 -5.11
CA TYR A 154 11.12 22.05 -5.02
C TYR A 154 12.13 22.61 -4.04
N ARG A 155 12.70 21.78 -3.21
CA ARG A 155 13.75 22.15 -2.27
C ARG A 155 15.07 21.56 -2.74
N ALA A 156 15.98 22.40 -3.14
CA ALA A 156 17.34 22.02 -3.46
C ALA A 156 18.15 21.75 -2.18
N ASP A 157 19.20 20.94 -2.32
CA ASP A 157 20.17 20.76 -1.23
C ASP A 157 20.83 22.10 -0.87
N ALA A 158 21.11 22.31 0.41
CA ALA A 158 21.61 23.57 0.97
C ALA A 158 22.89 24.13 0.30
N ASN A 159 23.60 23.30 -0.47
CA ASN A 159 24.84 23.68 -1.16
C ASN A 159 24.67 23.83 -2.70
N SER A 160 23.44 23.75 -3.22
CA SER A 160 23.21 23.89 -4.65
C SER A 160 22.59 25.24 -4.95
N ASP A 161 23.17 25.94 -5.91
CA ASP A 161 22.65 27.22 -6.48
C ASP A 161 21.46 26.91 -7.44
N SER A 162 20.71 25.86 -7.15
CA SER A 162 19.62 25.37 -7.98
C SER A 162 18.36 26.18 -7.77
N LYS A 163 17.65 26.44 -8.86
CA LYS A 163 16.32 27.06 -8.79
C LYS A 163 15.34 26.16 -8.04
N GLU A 164 14.49 26.74 -7.23
CA GLU A 164 13.40 26.09 -6.51
C GLU A 164 12.07 26.35 -7.23
N PRO A 165 11.78 25.66 -8.34
CA PRO A 165 10.55 25.86 -9.08
C PRO A 165 9.33 25.41 -8.30
N GLU A 166 8.20 26.07 -8.56
CA GLU A 166 6.90 25.58 -8.12
C GLU A 166 6.48 24.39 -8.98
N PHE A 167 5.81 23.42 -8.36
CA PHE A 167 5.32 22.23 -9.05
C PHE A 167 4.00 21.76 -8.45
N ALA A 168 3.28 20.96 -9.22
CA ALA A 168 2.17 20.17 -8.76
C ALA A 168 2.30 18.77 -9.37
N GLU A 169 2.13 17.75 -8.54
CA GLU A 169 2.20 16.33 -8.92
C GLU A 169 0.98 15.61 -8.36
N ALA A 170 0.36 14.77 -9.17
CA ALA A 170 -0.67 13.86 -8.72
C ALA A 170 -0.38 12.45 -9.22
N THR A 171 -0.50 11.46 -8.36
CA THR A 171 -0.34 10.05 -8.69
C THR A 171 -1.55 9.26 -8.24
N ALA A 172 -1.94 8.27 -9.02
CA ALA A 172 -3.00 7.34 -8.69
C ALA A 172 -2.63 5.93 -9.13
N ILE A 173 -2.84 4.94 -8.25
CA ILE A 173 -2.62 3.52 -8.53
C ILE A 173 -3.90 2.79 -8.13
N TYR A 174 -4.54 2.12 -9.08
CA TYR A 174 -5.83 1.45 -8.87
C TYR A 174 -5.78 -0.02 -9.27
N GLY A 175 -6.19 -0.90 -8.37
CA GLY A 175 -6.33 -2.32 -8.62
C GLY A 175 -7.62 -2.63 -9.36
N LEU A 176 -7.53 -3.03 -10.63
CA LEU A 176 -8.68 -3.40 -11.45
C LEU A 176 -9.18 -4.81 -11.11
N ASN A 177 -8.27 -5.75 -11.01
CA ASN A 177 -8.53 -7.15 -10.64
C ASN A 177 -7.28 -7.80 -10.07
N ASN A 178 -7.30 -9.13 -9.86
CA ASN A 178 -6.15 -9.87 -9.32
C ASN A 178 -4.89 -9.83 -10.22
N THR A 179 -5.01 -9.40 -11.45
CA THR A 179 -3.92 -9.46 -12.47
C THR A 179 -3.48 -8.08 -12.92
N PHE A 180 -4.41 -7.11 -12.95
CA PHE A 180 -4.16 -5.79 -13.51
C PHE A 180 -4.28 -4.68 -12.48
N THR A 181 -3.25 -3.84 -12.41
CA THR A 181 -3.22 -2.58 -11.67
C THR A 181 -2.90 -1.47 -12.67
N SER A 182 -3.71 -0.43 -12.69
CA SER A 182 -3.47 0.78 -13.50
C SER A 182 -2.80 1.86 -12.65
N TYR A 183 -1.99 2.70 -13.28
CA TYR A 183 -1.39 3.86 -12.62
C TYR A 183 -1.30 5.05 -13.57
N ALA A 184 -1.33 6.24 -13.00
CA ALA A 184 -1.21 7.53 -13.68
C ALA A 184 -0.44 8.52 -12.81
#